data_05493f05df24233348abc5e296909d03
#
_entry.id   05493f05df24233348abc5e296909d03
#
_cell.length_a   1.000
_cell.length_b   1.000
_cell.length_c   1.000
_cell.angle_alpha   90.00
_cell.angle_beta   90.00
_cell.angle_gamma   90.00
#
_symmetry.space_group_name_H-M   'P 1'
#
loop_
_entity.id
_entity.type
_entity.pdbx_description
1 polymer ?
#
loop_
_entity_poly.entity_id
_entity_poly.type
_entity_poly.pdbx_seq_one_letter_code
_entity_poly.pdbx_strand_id
1 'polypeptide(L)'
;MYINHTYPAWVKPGRTFWVYDEDSTIVALPGMNQALARVADFRDKHLILPMTVKSYLDYYCSLLQVHYEIIDSEHILLTNRSGKDIKGFTLLCTSPIQFEDNRYYEFKKTGEGYLVWFDLKANDKIVIITQ
;
A
#
# COMPACT_ATOMS: atom_id res chain seq x y z
N MET A 1 3.42 8.96 5.94
CA MET A 1 1.94 8.78 5.99
C MET A 1 1.29 10.15 6.04
N TYR A 2 0.26 10.40 5.22
CA TYR A 2 -0.56 11.61 5.24
C TYR A 2 -2.01 11.24 5.58
N ILE A 3 -2.56 11.84 6.62
CA ILE A 3 -3.95 11.61 7.03
C ILE A 3 -4.75 12.86 6.68
N ASN A 4 -5.76 12.70 5.83
CA ASN A 4 -6.68 13.77 5.44
C ASN A 4 -8.04 13.54 6.09
N HIS A 5 -8.51 14.53 6.84
CA HIS A 5 -9.85 14.59 7.35
C HIS A 5 -10.73 15.42 6.41
N THR A 6 -11.60 14.76 5.67
CA THR A 6 -12.54 15.41 4.76
C THR A 6 -13.96 15.24 5.30
N TYR A 7 -14.69 16.33 5.43
CA TYR A 7 -16.11 16.35 5.84
C TYR A 7 -16.99 16.70 4.62
N PRO A 8 -17.35 15.71 3.76
CA PRO A 8 -18.12 15.97 2.55
C PRO A 8 -19.51 16.56 2.83
N ALA A 9 -20.07 16.28 4.00
CA ALA A 9 -21.39 16.79 4.43
C ALA A 9 -21.37 18.25 4.90
N TRP A 10 -20.22 18.89 4.99
CA TRP A 10 -20.14 20.26 5.46
C TRP A 10 -20.50 21.25 4.36
N VAL A 11 -21.70 21.83 4.49
CA VAL A 11 -22.23 22.81 3.56
C VAL A 11 -22.06 24.21 4.15
N LYS A 12 -20.98 24.90 3.78
CA LYS A 12 -20.83 26.34 4.01
C LYS A 12 -20.62 27.03 2.66
N PRO A 13 -21.21 28.22 2.43
CA PRO A 13 -20.93 29.02 1.24
C PRO A 13 -19.41 29.17 1.03
N GLY A 14 -18.91 28.82 -0.16
CA GLY A 14 -17.51 28.86 -0.51
C GLY A 14 -16.61 27.73 0.05
N ARG A 15 -17.18 26.75 0.77
CA ARG A 15 -16.44 25.59 1.33
C ARG A 15 -17.16 24.25 1.11
N THR A 16 -17.98 24.16 0.07
CA THR A 16 -18.69 22.93 -0.27
C THR A 16 -17.96 22.17 -1.36
N PHE A 17 -18.06 20.84 -1.35
CA PHE A 17 -17.54 19.97 -2.39
C PHE A 17 -18.61 19.56 -3.41
N TRP A 18 -19.87 19.90 -3.13
CA TRP A 18 -21.03 19.54 -3.93
C TRP A 18 -22.11 20.62 -3.82
N VAL A 19 -23.02 20.64 -4.77
CA VAL A 19 -24.16 21.54 -4.87
C VAL A 19 -25.39 20.75 -5.30
N TYR A 20 -26.58 21.35 -5.13
CA TYR A 20 -27.79 20.86 -5.78
C TYR A 20 -27.85 21.47 -7.18
N ASP A 21 -28.14 20.65 -8.18
CA ASP A 21 -28.48 21.11 -9.52
C ASP A 21 -29.96 21.57 -9.61
N GLU A 22 -30.40 21.90 -10.84
CA GLU A 22 -31.74 22.38 -11.10
C GLU A 22 -32.85 21.35 -10.73
N ASP A 23 -32.51 20.06 -10.78
CA ASP A 23 -33.41 18.95 -10.43
C ASP A 23 -33.29 18.53 -8.96
N SER A 24 -32.66 19.34 -8.12
CA SER A 24 -32.38 19.03 -6.71
C SER A 24 -31.52 17.78 -6.50
N THR A 25 -30.77 17.36 -7.51
CA THR A 25 -29.81 16.26 -7.41
C THR A 25 -28.49 16.78 -6.86
N ILE A 26 -27.84 15.98 -6.01
CA ILE A 26 -26.52 16.32 -5.47
C ILE A 26 -25.45 16.04 -6.53
N VAL A 27 -24.73 17.07 -6.94
CA VAL A 27 -23.62 16.98 -7.90
C VAL A 27 -22.33 17.48 -7.28
N ALA A 28 -21.23 16.79 -7.56
CA ALA A 28 -19.91 17.22 -7.10
C ALA A 28 -19.43 18.44 -7.91
N LEU A 29 -18.82 19.38 -7.22
CA LEU A 29 -18.18 20.52 -7.88
C LEU A 29 -17.02 20.03 -8.79
N PRO A 30 -16.78 20.72 -9.93
CA PRO A 30 -15.71 20.34 -10.88
C PRO A 30 -14.34 20.18 -10.20
N GLY A 31 -13.99 21.06 -9.25
CA GLY A 31 -12.73 20.95 -8.49
C GLY A 31 -12.63 19.69 -7.64
N MET A 32 -13.73 19.21 -7.06
CA MET A 32 -13.77 17.95 -6.32
C MET A 32 -13.57 16.76 -7.26
N ASN A 33 -14.28 16.75 -8.40
CA ASN A 33 -14.12 15.70 -9.40
C ASN A 33 -12.70 15.63 -9.93
N GLN A 34 -12.05 16.77 -10.20
CA GLN A 34 -10.65 16.84 -10.62
C GLN A 34 -9.70 16.30 -9.53
N ALA A 35 -9.94 16.64 -8.27
CA ALA A 35 -9.12 16.14 -7.16
C ALA A 35 -9.24 14.62 -7.04
N LEU A 36 -10.45 14.07 -7.10
CA LEU A 36 -10.68 12.62 -7.07
C LEU A 36 -10.07 11.91 -8.29
N ALA A 37 -10.17 12.50 -9.47
CA ALA A 37 -9.54 11.96 -10.67
C ALA A 37 -8.01 11.89 -10.54
N ARG A 38 -7.37 12.91 -9.95
CA ARG A 38 -5.92 12.88 -9.66
C ARG A 38 -5.55 11.80 -8.66
N VAL A 39 -6.34 11.62 -7.59
CA VAL A 39 -6.13 10.54 -6.61
C VAL A 39 -6.25 9.18 -7.29
N ALA A 40 -7.25 8.99 -8.16
CA ALA A 40 -7.41 7.77 -8.93
C ALA A 40 -6.21 7.52 -9.88
N ASP A 41 -5.76 8.53 -10.62
CA ASP A 41 -4.60 8.43 -11.50
C ASP A 41 -3.31 8.05 -10.72
N PHE A 42 -3.08 8.65 -9.55
CA PHE A 42 -1.93 8.29 -8.72
C PHE A 42 -2.04 6.87 -8.15
N ARG A 43 -3.25 6.43 -7.78
CA ARG A 43 -3.49 5.05 -7.37
C ARG A 43 -3.19 4.07 -8.52
N ASP A 44 -3.70 4.35 -9.71
CA ASP A 44 -3.53 3.48 -10.87
C ASP A 44 -2.08 3.42 -11.37
N LYS A 45 -1.30 4.47 -11.09
CA LYS A 45 0.16 4.51 -11.29
C LYS A 45 0.97 3.93 -10.12
N HIS A 46 0.32 3.34 -9.12
CA HIS A 46 0.95 2.80 -7.92
C HIS A 46 1.82 3.80 -7.12
N LEU A 47 1.53 5.11 -7.24
CA LEU A 47 2.25 6.16 -6.52
C LEU A 47 1.70 6.40 -5.11
N ILE A 48 0.42 6.08 -4.90
CA ILE A 48 -0.26 6.16 -3.61
C ILE A 48 -1.16 4.95 -3.41
N LEU A 49 -1.41 4.60 -2.16
CA LEU A 49 -2.40 3.59 -1.77
C LEU A 49 -3.45 4.26 -0.86
N PRO A 50 -4.57 4.74 -1.42
CA PRO A 50 -5.66 5.30 -0.61
C PRO A 50 -6.30 4.20 0.24
N MET A 51 -6.36 4.42 1.54
CA MET A 51 -7.00 3.48 2.46
C MET A 51 -7.59 4.21 3.66
N THR A 52 -8.49 3.55 4.37
CA THR A 52 -8.99 4.07 5.64
C THR A 52 -7.93 3.96 6.73
N VAL A 53 -8.03 4.77 7.79
CA VAL A 53 -7.15 4.66 8.96
C VAL A 53 -7.22 3.26 9.55
N LYS A 54 -8.43 2.67 9.63
CA LYS A 54 -8.61 1.30 10.10
C LYS A 54 -7.83 0.30 9.26
N SER A 55 -7.98 0.35 7.92
CA SER A 55 -7.27 -0.56 7.01
C SER A 55 -5.75 -0.40 7.11
N TYR A 56 -5.26 0.84 7.29
CA TYR A 56 -3.84 1.10 7.52
C TYR A 56 -3.35 0.48 8.83
N LEU A 57 -4.10 0.65 9.92
CA LEU A 57 -3.73 0.06 11.22
C LEU A 57 -3.77 -1.48 11.16
N ASP A 58 -4.79 -2.05 10.54
CA ASP A 58 -4.89 -3.51 10.35
C ASP A 58 -3.69 -4.05 9.53
N TYR A 59 -3.29 -3.34 8.47
CA TYR A 59 -2.10 -3.66 7.67
C TYR A 59 -0.82 -3.55 8.50
N TYR A 60 -0.64 -2.45 9.23
CA TYR A 60 0.50 -2.22 10.11
C TYR A 60 0.63 -3.30 11.19
N CYS A 61 -0.48 -3.65 11.85
CA CYS A 61 -0.50 -4.75 12.83
C CYS A 61 -0.11 -6.09 12.20
N SER A 62 -0.49 -6.33 10.94
CA SER A 62 -0.08 -7.54 10.22
C SER A 62 1.42 -7.54 9.92
N LEU A 63 2.00 -6.38 9.54
CA LEU A 63 3.44 -6.24 9.33
C LEU A 63 4.26 -6.55 10.60
N LEU A 64 3.77 -6.14 11.77
CA LEU A 64 4.43 -6.43 13.05
C LEU A 64 4.48 -7.93 13.39
N GLN A 65 3.68 -8.75 12.70
CA GLN A 65 3.67 -10.22 12.86
C GLN A 65 4.54 -10.93 11.81
N VAL A 66 5.24 -10.17 10.96
CA VAL A 66 6.22 -10.75 10.03
C VAL A 66 7.57 -10.86 10.75
N HIS A 67 8.09 -12.07 10.81
CA HIS A 67 9.35 -12.38 11.44
C HIS A 67 10.36 -12.81 10.38
N TYR A 68 11.62 -12.46 10.60
CA TYR A 68 12.71 -12.96 9.78
C TYR A 68 13.76 -13.66 10.65
N GLU A 69 14.41 -14.65 10.07
CA GLU A 69 15.49 -15.40 10.68
C GLU A 69 16.61 -15.56 9.64
N ILE A 70 17.82 -15.19 10.01
CA ILE A 70 19.00 -15.39 9.16
C ILE A 70 19.43 -16.86 9.34
N ILE A 71 19.27 -17.66 8.29
CA ILE A 71 19.68 -19.07 8.30
C ILE A 71 21.21 -19.17 8.16
N ASP A 72 21.75 -18.46 7.17
CA ASP A 72 23.17 -18.37 6.90
C ASP A 72 23.51 -17.05 6.15
N SER A 73 24.72 -16.96 5.55
CA SER A 73 25.16 -15.76 4.84
C SER A 73 24.35 -15.41 3.58
N GLU A 74 23.61 -16.36 3.03
CA GLU A 74 22.89 -16.20 1.77
C GLU A 74 21.37 -16.41 1.90
N HIS A 75 20.91 -16.99 3.02
CA HIS A 75 19.51 -17.37 3.17
C HIS A 75 18.85 -16.70 4.38
N ILE A 76 17.69 -16.08 4.13
CA ILE A 76 16.84 -15.47 5.14
C ILE A 76 15.45 -16.12 5.07
N LEU A 77 15.01 -16.68 6.18
CA LEU A 77 13.64 -17.17 6.33
C LEU A 77 12.72 -16.03 6.76
N LEU A 78 11.69 -15.76 5.97
CA LEU A 78 10.63 -14.82 6.30
C LEU A 78 9.35 -15.59 6.64
N THR A 79 8.71 -15.27 7.76
CA THR A 79 7.51 -15.94 8.25
C THR A 79 6.41 -14.93 8.53
N ASN A 80 5.26 -15.08 7.88
CA ASN A 80 4.06 -14.32 8.21
C ASN A 80 3.24 -15.04 9.28
N ARG A 81 3.20 -14.50 10.49
CA ARG A 81 2.43 -15.04 11.62
C ARG A 81 1.09 -14.31 11.83
N SER A 82 0.74 -13.37 10.98
CA SER A 82 -0.47 -12.54 11.16
C SER A 82 -1.79 -13.29 10.95
N GLY A 83 -1.75 -14.48 10.34
CA GLY A 83 -2.95 -15.21 9.92
C GLY A 83 -3.74 -14.53 8.79
N LYS A 84 -3.20 -13.46 8.17
CA LYS A 84 -3.81 -12.71 7.07
C LYS A 84 -2.83 -12.56 5.91
N ASP A 85 -3.36 -12.46 4.69
CA ASP A 85 -2.57 -12.06 3.53
C ASP A 85 -2.10 -10.61 3.68
N ILE A 86 -0.83 -10.37 3.42
CA ILE A 86 -0.23 -9.04 3.36
C ILE A 86 0.06 -8.73 1.90
N LYS A 87 -0.71 -7.81 1.33
CA LYS A 87 -0.57 -7.38 -0.06
C LYS A 87 0.55 -6.36 -0.19
N GLY A 88 1.39 -6.52 -1.22
CA GLY A 88 2.46 -5.57 -1.50
C GLY A 88 3.47 -5.44 -0.36
N PHE A 89 3.77 -6.54 0.34
CA PHE A 89 4.85 -6.55 1.33
C PHE A 89 6.15 -6.14 0.66
N THR A 90 6.82 -5.14 1.21
CA THR A 90 7.97 -4.50 0.56
C THR A 90 9.23 -4.63 1.41
N LEU A 91 10.31 -5.01 0.77
CA LEU A 91 11.66 -5.05 1.35
C LEU A 91 12.56 -4.02 0.65
N LEU A 92 13.48 -3.43 1.39
CA LEU A 92 14.63 -2.70 0.85
C LEU A 92 15.86 -3.59 1.02
N CYS A 93 16.47 -3.99 -0.08
CA CYS A 93 17.63 -4.85 -0.12
C CYS A 93 18.84 -4.10 -0.71
N THR A 94 20.02 -4.33 -0.19
CA THR A 94 21.27 -3.74 -0.71
C THR A 94 21.72 -4.38 -2.02
N SER A 95 21.34 -5.65 -2.23
CA SER A 95 21.63 -6.44 -3.43
C SER A 95 20.34 -7.06 -4.01
N PRO A 96 20.37 -7.55 -5.25
CA PRO A 96 19.28 -8.34 -5.82
C PRO A 96 19.01 -9.58 -4.96
N ILE A 97 17.73 -9.96 -4.90
CA ILE A 97 17.31 -11.17 -4.18
C ILE A 97 16.58 -12.12 -5.12
N GLN A 98 16.48 -13.38 -4.72
CA GLN A 98 15.65 -14.40 -5.33
C GLN A 98 14.84 -15.11 -4.25
N PHE A 99 13.79 -15.81 -4.65
CA PHE A 99 13.00 -16.64 -3.75
C PHE A 99 13.20 -18.11 -4.12
N GLU A 100 13.42 -18.96 -3.13
CA GLU A 100 13.63 -20.40 -3.34
C GLU A 100 12.42 -21.05 -4.03
N ASP A 101 11.21 -20.59 -3.76
CA ASP A 101 9.97 -21.10 -4.34
C ASP A 101 9.59 -20.48 -5.69
N ASN A 102 10.50 -19.68 -6.30
CA ASN A 102 10.28 -19.00 -7.58
C ASN A 102 8.97 -18.18 -7.66
N ARG A 103 8.49 -17.63 -6.54
CA ARG A 103 7.29 -16.79 -6.52
C ARG A 103 7.45 -15.54 -7.38
N TYR A 104 6.33 -15.02 -7.84
CA TYR A 104 6.31 -13.73 -8.53
C TYR A 104 6.59 -12.59 -7.56
N TYR A 105 7.47 -11.69 -7.97
CA TYR A 105 7.76 -10.43 -7.30
C TYR A 105 8.10 -9.34 -8.33
N GLU A 106 7.94 -8.11 -7.91
CA GLU A 106 8.37 -6.95 -8.66
C GLU A 106 9.52 -6.27 -7.93
N PHE A 107 10.35 -5.55 -8.66
CA PHE A 107 11.43 -4.79 -8.04
C PHE A 107 11.72 -3.49 -8.78
N LYS A 108 12.31 -2.55 -8.06
CA LYS A 108 12.82 -1.28 -8.61
C LYS A 108 14.17 -0.96 -7.98
N LYS A 109 15.17 -0.72 -8.82
CA LYS A 109 16.47 -0.21 -8.38
C LYS A 109 16.32 1.27 -7.99
N THR A 110 16.86 1.64 -6.84
CA THR A 110 16.90 3.00 -6.29
C THR A 110 18.34 3.40 -6.00
N GLY A 111 18.57 4.63 -5.54
CA GLY A 111 19.89 5.06 -5.08
C GLY A 111 20.37 4.36 -3.80
N GLU A 112 19.44 3.78 -3.02
CA GLU A 112 19.71 3.11 -1.74
C GLU A 112 19.76 1.58 -1.87
N GLY A 113 19.40 1.01 -3.02
CA GLY A 113 19.35 -0.43 -3.24
C GLY A 113 18.16 -0.85 -4.11
N TYR A 114 17.59 -1.99 -3.79
CA TYR A 114 16.48 -2.61 -4.51
C TYR A 114 15.23 -2.62 -3.62
N LEU A 115 14.19 -1.93 -4.05
CA LEU A 115 12.84 -2.12 -3.49
C LEU A 115 12.25 -3.35 -4.15
N VAL A 116 11.88 -4.34 -3.36
CA VAL A 116 11.27 -5.59 -3.82
C VAL A 116 9.92 -5.73 -3.15
N TRP A 117 8.85 -5.98 -3.92
CA TRP A 117 7.52 -6.17 -3.35
C TRP A 117 6.80 -7.38 -3.94
N PHE A 118 6.04 -8.03 -3.10
CA PHE A 118 5.31 -9.26 -3.38
C PHE A 118 4.16 -9.44 -2.39
N ASP A 119 3.25 -10.35 -2.68
CA ASP A 119 2.21 -10.74 -1.76
C ASP A 119 2.71 -11.84 -0.82
N LEU A 120 2.57 -11.62 0.48
CA LEU A 120 2.94 -12.57 1.52
C LEU A 120 1.66 -13.19 2.09
N LYS A 121 1.44 -14.48 1.84
CA LYS A 121 0.23 -15.19 2.25
C LYS A 121 0.14 -15.41 3.76
N ALA A 122 -1.06 -15.64 4.25
CA ALA A 122 -1.29 -16.00 5.65
C ALA A 122 -0.49 -17.25 6.02
N ASN A 123 0.24 -17.19 7.14
CA ASN A 123 1.09 -18.26 7.65
C ASN A 123 2.20 -18.74 6.69
N ASP A 124 2.52 -17.92 5.70
CA ASP A 124 3.56 -18.23 4.71
C ASP A 124 4.95 -18.27 5.37
N LYS A 125 5.79 -19.19 4.86
CA LYS A 125 7.20 -19.28 5.18
C LYS A 125 7.97 -19.30 3.87
N ILE A 126 8.81 -18.32 3.65
CA ILE A 126 9.57 -18.17 2.41
C ILE A 126 11.04 -17.99 2.71
N VAL A 127 11.87 -18.58 1.87
CA VAL A 127 13.31 -18.38 1.91
C VAL A 127 13.69 -17.38 0.84
N ILE A 128 14.37 -16.34 1.27
CA ILE A 128 14.97 -15.30 0.43
C ILE A 128 16.45 -15.63 0.27
N ILE A 129 16.92 -15.68 -0.97
CA ILE A 129 18.32 -15.87 -1.31
C ILE A 129 18.93 -14.51 -1.64
N THR A 130 19.96 -14.12 -0.92
CA THR A 130 20.73 -12.89 -1.14
C THR A 130 21.97 -13.22 -1.97
N GLN A 131 22.35 -12.32 -2.88
CA GLN A 131 23.53 -12.47 -3.74
C GLN A 131 24.66 -11.54 -3.29
#